data_9bf1b166aefa1c66f2e348382a3850db
#
_entry.id   9bf1b166aefa1c66f2e348382a3850db
#
_cell.length_a   1.000
_cell.length_b   1.000
_cell.length_c   1.000
_cell.angle_alpha   90.00
_cell.angle_beta   90.00
_cell.angle_gamma   90.00
#
_symmetry.space_group_name_H-M   'P 1'
#
loop_
_entity.id
_entity.type
_entity.pdbx_description
1 polymer ?
#
loop_
_entity_poly.entity_id
_entity_poly.type
_entity_poly.pdbx_seq_one_letter_code
_entity_poly.pdbx_strand_id
1 'polypeptide(L)'
;MPIGADLVLHEQANPTAIVIDGQALGKVVEETARRYGTPLAFAHMDLQLEKAVLLEILGIPVTDIPLYHFSGDPGAEAVTRVREALGKPLNPALQAHIDSVAYIAQKTDLVPIGMTIGPFSLMTKLLKDPITPIYLAGSGMTADDDPDVALVDRALELSLLIVLHSVAAQIRAGAKAIFMAEPAANIVYVSPKQIEAGSDIFERYPIGADRRVKALLQQHGVDLIFHCCGELNDYMVRQFCTLEPVILSLGSSRKLWEDARIVPKDIVLFGNLPSKHFYSDAVITRAQVEQLACELFHRMAEAGHPFILGSECDVLNVPDSTAVIRDKVDAFVRCQCDGSRVVQA
;
A
#
# COMPACT_ATOMS: atom_id res chain seq x y z
N MET A 1 -5.74 8.59 0.26
CA MET A 1 -4.65 7.97 1.03
C MET A 1 -4.94 8.14 2.49
N PRO A 2 -4.52 7.23 3.33
CA PRO A 2 -4.56 7.46 4.76
C PRO A 2 -3.63 8.63 5.10
N ILE A 3 -4.18 9.83 5.02
CA ILE A 3 -3.41 11.00 5.34
C ILE A 3 -3.28 11.06 6.85
N GLY A 4 -2.07 10.76 7.35
CA GLY A 4 -1.70 11.08 8.69
C GLY A 4 -2.26 10.21 9.81
N ALA A 5 -2.69 8.98 9.56
CA ALA A 5 -2.96 8.06 10.65
C ALA A 5 -1.71 7.86 11.52
N ASP A 6 -0.54 7.80 10.91
CA ASP A 6 0.74 7.75 11.61
C ASP A 6 1.04 9.05 12.38
N LEU A 7 0.69 10.22 11.84
CA LEU A 7 0.82 11.49 12.55
C LEU A 7 -0.06 11.56 13.79
N VAL A 8 -1.31 11.11 13.69
CA VAL A 8 -2.25 11.08 14.84
C VAL A 8 -1.83 10.03 15.86
N LEU A 9 -1.32 8.88 15.42
CA LEU A 9 -0.78 7.84 16.31
C LEU A 9 0.38 8.37 17.16
N HIS A 10 1.31 9.12 16.55
CA HIS A 10 2.46 9.69 17.25
C HIS A 10 2.13 10.94 18.12
N GLU A 11 0.89 11.43 18.07
CA GLU A 11 0.38 12.41 19.06
C GLU A 11 -0.02 11.76 20.37
N GLN A 12 -0.25 10.46 20.34
CA GLN A 12 -0.72 9.72 21.51
C GLN A 12 0.43 9.49 22.53
N ALA A 13 0.09 9.34 23.79
CA ALA A 13 1.09 9.17 24.86
C ALA A 13 1.93 7.88 24.71
N ASN A 14 1.36 6.83 24.12
CA ASN A 14 2.04 5.54 23.96
C ASN A 14 1.67 4.88 22.61
N PRO A 15 2.28 5.33 21.51
CA PRO A 15 2.01 4.76 20.18
C PRO A 15 2.24 3.25 20.09
N THR A 16 3.28 2.75 20.75
CA THR A 16 3.64 1.32 20.71
C THR A 16 2.61 0.41 21.40
N ALA A 17 1.91 0.90 22.42
CA ALA A 17 0.82 0.16 23.04
C ALA A 17 -0.45 0.19 22.17
N ILE A 18 -0.67 1.28 21.42
CA ILE A 18 -1.85 1.45 20.59
C ILE A 18 -1.83 0.49 19.40
N VAL A 19 -0.69 0.26 18.77
CA VAL A 19 -0.60 -0.63 17.59
C VAL A 19 -0.87 -2.10 17.89
N ILE A 20 -0.95 -2.47 19.18
CA ILE A 20 -1.34 -3.82 19.65
C ILE A 20 -2.69 -3.82 20.39
N ASP A 21 -3.43 -2.71 20.35
CA ASP A 21 -4.77 -2.56 20.90
C ASP A 21 -5.74 -2.11 19.80
N GLY A 22 -6.57 -3.03 19.31
CA GLY A 22 -7.45 -2.77 18.19
C GLY A 22 -8.47 -1.67 18.42
N GLN A 23 -8.97 -1.50 19.66
CA GLN A 23 -9.90 -0.42 19.97
C GLN A 23 -9.21 0.94 20.01
N ALA A 24 -8.03 1.00 20.61
CA ALA A 24 -7.24 2.23 20.65
C ALA A 24 -6.78 2.63 19.24
N LEU A 25 -6.32 1.67 18.43
CA LEU A 25 -5.93 1.90 17.03
C LEU A 25 -7.14 2.35 16.17
N GLY A 26 -8.31 1.73 16.39
CA GLY A 26 -9.56 2.13 15.71
C GLY A 26 -9.93 3.59 15.99
N LYS A 27 -9.76 4.06 17.23
CA LYS A 27 -9.98 5.47 17.59
C LYS A 27 -9.01 6.42 16.90
N VAL A 28 -7.75 6.03 16.73
CA VAL A 28 -6.74 6.82 15.97
C VAL A 28 -7.18 6.93 14.51
N VAL A 29 -7.64 5.84 13.92
CA VAL A 29 -8.15 5.82 12.52
C VAL A 29 -9.40 6.70 12.39
N GLU A 30 -10.36 6.60 13.32
CA GLU A 30 -11.54 7.46 13.35
C GLU A 30 -11.17 8.93 13.49
N GLU A 31 -10.31 9.27 14.46
CA GLU A 31 -9.85 10.65 14.67
C GLU A 31 -9.18 11.21 13.40
N THR A 32 -8.35 10.41 12.73
CA THR A 32 -7.70 10.81 11.49
C THR A 32 -8.72 11.14 10.39
N ALA A 33 -9.69 10.26 10.16
CA ALA A 33 -10.71 10.46 9.15
C ALA A 33 -11.55 11.73 9.44
N ARG A 34 -11.95 11.93 10.68
CA ARG A 34 -12.74 13.11 11.08
C ARG A 34 -11.93 14.40 11.02
N ARG A 35 -10.67 14.38 11.44
CA ARG A 35 -9.75 15.54 11.40
C ARG A 35 -9.56 16.07 9.97
N TYR A 36 -9.41 15.16 9.03
CA TYR A 36 -9.19 15.52 7.63
C TYR A 36 -10.45 15.50 6.76
N GLY A 37 -11.63 15.33 7.38
CA GLY A 37 -12.93 15.47 6.72
C GLY A 37 -13.18 14.43 5.62
N THR A 38 -12.66 13.20 5.77
CA THR A 38 -12.90 12.12 4.82
C THR A 38 -13.90 11.11 5.37
N PRO A 39 -14.87 10.63 4.58
CA PRO A 39 -15.74 9.53 4.98
C PRO A 39 -15.03 8.19 4.99
N LEU A 40 -13.87 8.08 4.33
CA LEU A 40 -13.08 6.85 4.22
C LEU A 40 -12.11 6.75 5.41
N ALA A 41 -12.29 5.75 6.25
CA ALA A 41 -11.43 5.47 7.38
C ALA A 41 -10.43 4.36 7.01
N PHE A 42 -9.23 4.76 6.63
CA PHE A 42 -8.16 3.83 6.25
C PHE A 42 -7.47 3.27 7.49
N ALA A 43 -7.36 1.97 7.59
CA ALA A 43 -6.56 1.33 8.61
C ALA A 43 -5.10 1.83 8.57
N HIS A 44 -4.43 1.84 9.72
CA HIS A 44 -3.04 2.28 9.83
C HIS A 44 -2.14 1.51 8.87
N MET A 45 -1.27 2.22 8.13
CA MET A 45 -0.36 1.61 7.17
C MET A 45 0.91 1.12 7.87
N ASP A 46 1.04 -0.19 8.03
CA ASP A 46 2.27 -0.85 8.43
C ASP A 46 2.66 -1.90 7.39
N LEU A 47 3.59 -1.56 6.51
CA LEU A 47 4.07 -2.47 5.46
C LEU A 47 5.09 -3.52 5.97
N GLN A 48 5.28 -3.64 7.28
CA GLN A 48 6.08 -4.70 7.90
C GLN A 48 5.20 -5.76 8.59
N LEU A 49 3.91 -5.49 8.75
CA LEU A 49 3.01 -6.31 9.55
C LEU A 49 2.96 -7.75 9.05
N GLU A 50 2.67 -7.97 7.77
CA GLU A 50 2.59 -9.30 7.18
C GLU A 50 3.96 -10.01 7.16
N LYS A 51 5.08 -9.25 6.97
CA LYS A 51 6.44 -9.79 7.11
C LYS A 51 6.68 -10.32 8.52
N ALA A 52 6.33 -9.54 9.53
CA ALA A 52 6.52 -9.92 10.93
C ALA A 52 5.75 -11.20 11.25
N VAL A 53 4.46 -11.26 10.89
CA VAL A 53 3.61 -12.43 11.13
C VAL A 53 4.16 -13.69 10.43
N LEU A 54 4.54 -13.55 9.16
CA LEU A 54 5.11 -14.67 8.38
C LEU A 54 6.39 -15.22 9.05
N LEU A 55 7.30 -14.33 9.42
CA LEU A 55 8.59 -14.74 9.98
C LEU A 55 8.45 -15.30 11.42
N GLU A 56 7.52 -14.78 12.23
CA GLU A 56 7.18 -15.39 13.53
C GLU A 56 6.64 -16.82 13.37
N ILE A 57 5.74 -17.06 12.40
CA ILE A 57 5.25 -18.41 12.08
C ILE A 57 6.42 -19.33 11.73
N LEU A 58 7.40 -18.83 10.98
CA LEU A 58 8.59 -19.59 10.60
C LEU A 58 9.62 -19.74 11.75
N GLY A 59 9.35 -19.11 12.92
CA GLY A 59 10.17 -19.25 14.12
C GLY A 59 11.37 -18.32 14.17
N ILE A 60 11.36 -17.25 13.40
CA ILE A 60 12.38 -16.21 13.46
C ILE A 60 12.15 -15.36 14.73
N PRO A 61 13.19 -15.13 15.56
CA PRO A 61 13.08 -14.27 16.72
C PRO A 61 12.61 -12.86 16.35
N VAL A 62 11.71 -12.27 17.15
CA VAL A 62 11.12 -10.94 16.89
C VAL A 62 12.20 -9.87 16.72
N THR A 63 13.30 -9.97 17.47
CA THR A 63 14.46 -9.05 17.36
C THR A 63 15.14 -9.07 16.01
N ASP A 64 15.07 -10.19 15.31
CA ASP A 64 15.79 -10.41 14.04
C ASP A 64 14.92 -10.08 12.82
N ILE A 65 13.61 -10.09 12.97
CA ILE A 65 12.61 -9.88 11.90
C ILE A 65 12.88 -8.63 11.04
N PRO A 66 13.20 -7.45 11.61
CA PRO A 66 13.39 -6.24 10.80
C PRO A 66 14.47 -6.38 9.72
N LEU A 67 15.56 -7.09 10.05
CA LEU A 67 16.73 -7.27 9.18
C LEU A 67 16.80 -8.66 8.54
N TYR A 68 15.82 -9.53 8.83
CA TYR A 68 15.84 -10.90 8.32
C TYR A 68 15.54 -10.96 6.82
N HIS A 69 16.33 -11.78 6.12
CA HIS A 69 16.10 -12.17 4.72
C HIS A 69 16.42 -13.65 4.58
N PHE A 70 15.71 -14.34 3.71
CA PHE A 70 16.04 -15.72 3.38
C PHE A 70 17.43 -15.79 2.73
N SER A 71 18.23 -16.76 3.14
CA SER A 71 19.54 -17.06 2.56
C SER A 71 19.47 -18.11 1.43
N GLY A 72 18.31 -18.72 1.22
CA GLY A 72 18.00 -19.72 0.21
C GLY A 72 16.54 -20.14 0.31
N ASP A 73 16.04 -20.97 -0.61
CA ASP A 73 14.66 -21.46 -0.60
C ASP A 73 14.32 -22.12 0.75
N PRO A 74 13.34 -21.61 1.51
CA PRO A 74 12.92 -22.21 2.78
C PRO A 74 12.17 -23.55 2.60
N GLY A 75 11.96 -23.99 1.37
CA GLY A 75 11.37 -25.28 1.02
C GLY A 75 9.83 -25.36 1.19
N ALA A 76 9.26 -26.47 0.72
CA ALA A 76 7.83 -26.73 0.81
C ALA A 76 7.33 -26.88 2.26
N GLU A 77 8.21 -27.24 3.19
CA GLU A 77 7.86 -27.35 4.62
C GLU A 77 7.47 -26.00 5.22
N ALA A 78 8.11 -24.91 4.79
CA ALA A 78 7.74 -23.56 5.20
C ALA A 78 6.31 -23.21 4.78
N VAL A 79 5.93 -23.56 3.56
CA VAL A 79 4.56 -23.36 3.05
C VAL A 79 3.54 -24.14 3.87
N THR A 80 3.84 -25.42 4.15
CA THR A 80 2.97 -26.28 4.98
C THR A 80 2.81 -25.67 6.38
N ARG A 81 3.91 -25.28 7.00
CA ARG A 81 3.91 -24.65 8.33
C ARG A 81 3.08 -23.37 8.38
N VAL A 82 3.19 -22.51 7.36
CA VAL A 82 2.38 -21.29 7.26
C VAL A 82 0.91 -21.64 7.12
N ARG A 83 0.53 -22.54 6.21
CA ARG A 83 -0.87 -22.96 6.01
C ARG A 83 -1.51 -23.50 7.29
N GLU A 84 -0.79 -24.31 8.06
CA GLU A 84 -1.26 -24.85 9.35
C GLU A 84 -1.40 -23.78 10.42
N ALA A 85 -0.54 -22.74 10.39
CA ALA A 85 -0.58 -21.65 11.37
C ALA A 85 -1.74 -20.68 11.12
N LEU A 86 -2.20 -20.50 9.86
CA LEU A 86 -3.26 -19.56 9.52
C LEU A 86 -4.62 -19.88 10.17
N GLY A 87 -4.80 -21.10 10.69
CA GLY A 87 -5.98 -21.50 11.49
C GLY A 87 -5.88 -21.17 12.98
N LYS A 88 -4.77 -20.59 13.46
CA LYS A 88 -4.49 -20.29 14.87
C LYS A 88 -4.54 -18.79 15.12
N PRO A 89 -4.68 -18.33 16.39
CA PRO A 89 -4.50 -16.93 16.74
C PRO A 89 -3.13 -16.44 16.28
N LEU A 90 -3.13 -15.31 15.59
CA LEU A 90 -1.93 -14.70 15.05
C LEU A 90 -1.35 -13.66 16.01
N ASN A 91 -0.30 -13.03 15.57
CA ASN A 91 0.41 -11.95 16.23
C ASN A 91 -0.57 -10.85 16.72
N PRO A 92 -0.36 -10.29 17.93
CA PRO A 92 -1.24 -9.27 18.50
C PRO A 92 -1.38 -8.01 17.64
N ALA A 93 -0.34 -7.61 16.91
CA ALA A 93 -0.40 -6.43 16.07
C ALA A 93 -1.32 -6.66 14.85
N LEU A 94 -1.28 -7.85 14.21
CA LEU A 94 -2.22 -8.17 13.13
C LEU A 94 -3.66 -8.25 13.68
N GLN A 95 -3.86 -8.84 14.86
CA GLN A 95 -5.19 -8.88 15.48
C GLN A 95 -5.70 -7.47 15.77
N ALA A 96 -4.87 -6.59 16.34
CA ALA A 96 -5.24 -5.20 16.60
C ALA A 96 -5.56 -4.43 15.31
N HIS A 97 -4.83 -4.69 14.22
CA HIS A 97 -5.12 -4.12 12.91
C HIS A 97 -6.52 -4.56 12.41
N ILE A 98 -6.84 -5.85 12.50
CA ILE A 98 -8.15 -6.40 12.12
C ILE A 98 -9.26 -5.81 13.01
N ASP A 99 -9.03 -5.74 14.33
CA ASP A 99 -9.99 -5.20 15.30
C ASP A 99 -10.22 -3.70 15.11
N SER A 100 -9.22 -2.95 14.62
CA SER A 100 -9.39 -1.54 14.25
C SER A 100 -10.36 -1.35 13.09
N VAL A 101 -10.31 -2.23 12.09
CA VAL A 101 -11.29 -2.27 10.98
C VAL A 101 -12.70 -2.60 11.52
N ALA A 102 -12.79 -3.58 12.42
CA ALA A 102 -14.06 -3.95 13.05
C ALA A 102 -14.63 -2.80 13.91
N TYR A 103 -13.78 -2.05 14.61
CA TYR A 103 -14.17 -0.85 15.35
C TYR A 103 -14.82 0.18 14.43
N ILE A 104 -14.19 0.54 13.32
CA ILE A 104 -14.74 1.48 12.35
C ILE A 104 -16.07 0.99 11.80
N ALA A 105 -16.16 -0.29 11.41
CA ALA A 105 -17.37 -0.88 10.83
C ALA A 105 -18.56 -0.90 11.79
N GLN A 106 -18.31 -1.05 13.10
CA GLN A 106 -19.37 -1.29 14.09
C GLN A 106 -19.68 -0.08 14.97
N LYS A 107 -18.77 0.86 15.12
CA LYS A 107 -18.83 1.94 16.10
C LYS A 107 -18.91 3.32 15.48
N THR A 108 -18.74 3.45 14.16
CA THR A 108 -18.72 4.73 13.46
C THR A 108 -19.65 4.71 12.25
N ASP A 109 -19.89 5.88 11.67
CA ASP A 109 -20.57 6.10 10.40
C ASP A 109 -19.60 6.19 9.20
N LEU A 110 -18.31 5.96 9.45
CA LEU A 110 -17.27 6.00 8.43
C LEU A 110 -17.21 4.69 7.62
N VAL A 111 -16.66 4.78 6.42
CA VAL A 111 -16.45 3.61 5.54
C VAL A 111 -15.14 2.92 5.93
N PRO A 112 -15.17 1.68 6.44
CA PRO A 112 -13.97 0.96 6.87
C PRO A 112 -13.17 0.50 5.65
N ILE A 113 -11.93 1.01 5.52
CA ILE A 113 -10.98 0.62 4.49
C ILE A 113 -9.85 -0.17 5.15
N GLY A 114 -9.74 -1.44 4.80
CA GLY A 114 -8.61 -2.27 5.24
C GLY A 114 -7.31 -1.90 4.53
N MET A 115 -6.18 -2.38 5.07
CA MET A 115 -4.85 -2.10 4.53
C MET A 115 -4.03 -3.39 4.47
N THR A 116 -3.27 -3.57 3.39
CA THR A 116 -2.27 -4.64 3.27
C THR A 116 -1.11 -4.22 2.37
N ILE A 117 0.06 -4.79 2.60
CA ILE A 117 1.12 -4.80 1.60
C ILE A 117 0.72 -5.77 0.49
N GLY A 118 1.08 -5.48 -0.77
CA GLY A 118 0.89 -6.44 -1.84
C GLY A 118 1.89 -7.60 -1.79
N PRO A 119 1.52 -8.76 -2.35
CA PRO A 119 2.34 -9.98 -2.24
C PRO A 119 3.74 -9.84 -2.85
N PHE A 120 3.86 -9.14 -3.98
CA PHE A 120 5.14 -8.94 -4.64
C PHE A 120 6.06 -8.02 -3.81
N SER A 121 5.53 -6.93 -3.26
CA SER A 121 6.30 -6.05 -2.37
C SER A 121 6.71 -6.75 -1.08
N LEU A 122 5.86 -7.60 -0.53
CA LEU A 122 6.23 -8.41 0.62
C LEU A 122 7.37 -9.39 0.27
N MET A 123 7.29 -10.07 -0.87
CA MET A 123 8.33 -10.96 -1.36
C MET A 123 9.67 -10.23 -1.46
N THR A 124 9.73 -9.01 -2.01
CA THR A 124 10.99 -8.25 -2.10
C THR A 124 11.59 -7.93 -0.74
N LYS A 125 10.78 -7.79 0.32
CA LYS A 125 11.25 -7.56 1.69
C LYS A 125 11.79 -8.83 2.37
N LEU A 126 11.54 -10.00 1.82
CA LEU A 126 12.04 -11.27 2.32
C LEU A 126 13.40 -11.67 1.72
N LEU A 127 13.86 -10.95 0.72
CA LEU A 127 15.08 -11.23 -0.05
C LEU A 127 16.15 -10.17 0.19
N LYS A 128 17.40 -10.57 0.28
CA LYS A 128 18.54 -9.64 0.37
C LYS A 128 18.78 -8.93 -0.95
N ASP A 129 18.68 -9.66 -2.05
CA ASP A 129 18.72 -9.15 -3.42
C ASP A 129 17.51 -9.69 -4.18
N PRO A 130 16.42 -8.94 -4.29
CA PRO A 130 15.28 -9.36 -5.10
C PRO A 130 15.44 -9.06 -6.60
N ILE A 131 16.35 -8.16 -6.99
CA ILE A 131 16.46 -7.68 -8.38
C ILE A 131 17.05 -8.76 -9.28
N THR A 132 18.19 -9.36 -8.89
CA THR A 132 18.88 -10.35 -9.71
C THR A 132 17.99 -11.54 -10.06
N PRO A 133 17.35 -12.24 -9.10
CA PRO A 133 16.51 -13.39 -9.44
C PRO A 133 15.24 -13.04 -10.22
N ILE A 134 14.65 -11.86 -10.00
CA ILE A 134 13.54 -11.38 -10.83
C ILE A 134 14.01 -11.16 -12.28
N TYR A 135 15.21 -10.61 -12.46
CA TYR A 135 15.80 -10.44 -13.78
C TYR A 135 16.08 -11.78 -14.48
N LEU A 136 16.62 -12.77 -13.76
CA LEU A 136 16.86 -14.14 -14.28
C LEU A 136 15.53 -14.79 -14.71
N ALA A 137 14.50 -14.72 -13.87
CA ALA A 137 13.16 -15.20 -14.19
C ALA A 137 12.57 -14.49 -15.43
N GLY A 138 12.78 -13.17 -15.56
CA GLY A 138 12.39 -12.38 -16.73
C GLY A 138 13.15 -12.72 -18.01
N SER A 139 14.31 -13.34 -17.87
CA SER A 139 15.12 -13.88 -18.99
C SER A 139 14.74 -15.32 -19.37
N GLY A 140 13.70 -15.89 -18.73
CA GLY A 140 13.17 -17.22 -19.02
C GLY A 140 13.73 -18.34 -18.17
N MET A 141 14.57 -18.05 -17.16
CA MET A 141 15.01 -19.05 -16.19
C MET A 141 13.86 -19.45 -15.25
N THR A 142 13.83 -20.72 -14.87
CA THR A 142 12.83 -21.30 -13.97
C THR A 142 13.47 -21.71 -12.64
N ALA A 143 12.64 -22.11 -11.68
CA ALA A 143 13.07 -22.66 -10.40
C ALA A 143 13.94 -23.93 -10.55
N ASP A 144 13.81 -24.66 -11.64
CA ASP A 144 14.63 -25.85 -11.94
C ASP A 144 16.00 -25.47 -12.51
N ASP A 145 16.13 -24.27 -13.09
CA ASP A 145 17.38 -23.79 -13.71
C ASP A 145 18.26 -23.04 -12.72
N ASP A 146 17.67 -22.34 -11.75
CA ASP A 146 18.38 -21.44 -10.86
C ASP A 146 17.78 -21.41 -9.44
N PRO A 147 18.58 -21.61 -8.38
CA PRO A 147 18.11 -21.65 -6.99
C PRO A 147 17.59 -20.28 -6.49
N ASP A 148 18.04 -19.18 -7.05
CA ASP A 148 17.56 -17.85 -6.66
C ASP A 148 16.17 -17.58 -7.27
N VAL A 149 15.88 -18.13 -8.47
CA VAL A 149 14.51 -18.12 -9.03
C VAL A 149 13.58 -19.00 -8.19
N ALA A 150 14.04 -20.19 -7.75
CA ALA A 150 13.27 -21.03 -6.82
C ALA A 150 12.95 -20.28 -5.50
N LEU A 151 13.91 -19.53 -4.98
CA LEU A 151 13.72 -18.71 -3.78
C LEU A 151 12.67 -17.62 -3.99
N VAL A 152 12.70 -16.89 -5.13
CA VAL A 152 11.68 -15.86 -5.43
C VAL A 152 10.29 -16.47 -5.53
N ASP A 153 10.13 -17.58 -6.25
CA ASP A 153 8.85 -18.26 -6.41
C ASP A 153 8.29 -18.70 -5.04
N ARG A 154 9.14 -19.26 -4.19
CA ARG A 154 8.78 -19.67 -2.83
C ARG A 154 8.43 -18.48 -1.93
N ALA A 155 9.22 -17.43 -1.96
CA ALA A 155 8.97 -16.23 -1.18
C ALA A 155 7.66 -15.55 -1.61
N LEU A 156 7.35 -15.55 -2.91
CA LEU A 156 6.07 -15.02 -3.42
C LEU A 156 4.88 -15.88 -2.99
N GLU A 157 5.01 -17.22 -3.01
CA GLU A 157 3.97 -18.13 -2.51
C GLU A 157 3.68 -17.87 -1.02
N LEU A 158 4.72 -17.77 -0.19
CA LEU A 158 4.57 -17.47 1.24
C LEU A 158 3.94 -16.10 1.48
N SER A 159 4.37 -15.08 0.72
CA SER A 159 3.82 -13.72 0.78
C SER A 159 2.33 -13.71 0.41
N LEU A 160 1.95 -14.39 -0.65
CA LEU A 160 0.56 -14.48 -1.08
C LEU A 160 -0.33 -15.17 -0.02
N LEU A 161 0.15 -16.23 0.62
CA LEU A 161 -0.60 -16.93 1.67
C LEU A 161 -0.93 -16.00 2.85
N ILE A 162 0.06 -15.26 3.37
CA ILE A 162 -0.16 -14.39 4.51
C ILE A 162 -0.99 -13.16 4.16
N VAL A 163 -0.80 -12.58 2.97
CA VAL A 163 -1.61 -11.46 2.48
C VAL A 163 -3.08 -11.88 2.31
N LEU A 164 -3.35 -13.01 1.66
CA LEU A 164 -4.72 -13.52 1.52
C LEU A 164 -5.38 -13.77 2.87
N HIS A 165 -4.63 -14.26 3.87
CA HIS A 165 -5.14 -14.47 5.22
C HIS A 165 -5.50 -13.15 5.90
N SER A 166 -4.59 -12.15 5.87
CA SER A 166 -4.81 -10.81 6.41
C SER A 166 -6.04 -10.15 5.77
N VAL A 167 -6.13 -10.17 4.44
CA VAL A 167 -7.26 -9.62 3.68
C VAL A 167 -8.58 -10.32 4.03
N ALA A 168 -8.61 -11.65 4.06
CA ALA A 168 -9.81 -12.40 4.43
C ALA A 168 -10.29 -12.07 5.85
N ALA A 169 -9.37 -11.85 6.80
CA ALA A 169 -9.72 -11.46 8.15
C ALA A 169 -10.29 -10.04 8.22
N GLN A 170 -9.73 -9.09 7.48
CA GLN A 170 -10.24 -7.71 7.38
C GLN A 170 -11.63 -7.65 6.70
N ILE A 171 -11.88 -8.47 5.68
CA ILE A 171 -13.20 -8.63 5.07
C ILE A 171 -14.23 -9.09 6.11
N ARG A 172 -13.91 -10.13 6.91
CA ARG A 172 -14.77 -10.60 8.00
C ARG A 172 -14.99 -9.54 9.09
N ALA A 173 -14.02 -8.66 9.31
CA ALA A 173 -14.12 -7.53 10.22
C ALA A 173 -15.02 -6.40 9.70
N GLY A 174 -15.43 -6.44 8.43
CA GLY A 174 -16.38 -5.50 7.85
C GLY A 174 -15.77 -4.47 6.89
N ALA A 175 -14.53 -4.67 6.44
CA ALA A 175 -13.92 -3.82 5.41
C ALA A 175 -14.81 -3.74 4.16
N LYS A 176 -15.00 -2.54 3.64
CA LYS A 176 -15.75 -2.28 2.39
C LYS A 176 -14.84 -2.18 1.18
N ALA A 177 -13.59 -1.82 1.41
CA ALA A 177 -12.52 -1.89 0.43
C ALA A 177 -11.21 -2.28 1.12
N ILE A 178 -10.27 -2.81 0.34
CA ILE A 178 -8.89 -3.03 0.78
C ILE A 178 -7.97 -2.12 -0.02
N PHE A 179 -7.19 -1.32 0.71
CA PHE A 179 -6.07 -0.58 0.16
C PHE A 179 -4.85 -1.50 0.10
N MET A 180 -4.48 -1.94 -1.10
CA MET A 180 -3.32 -2.79 -1.34
C MET A 180 -2.15 -1.96 -1.86
N ALA A 181 -1.05 -1.93 -1.12
CA ALA A 181 0.15 -1.19 -1.47
C ALA A 181 1.21 -2.11 -2.08
N GLU A 182 1.52 -1.89 -3.36
CA GLU A 182 2.55 -2.60 -4.14
C GLU A 182 3.70 -1.67 -4.57
N PRO A 183 4.42 -1.03 -3.63
CA PRO A 183 5.47 -0.07 -3.99
C PRO A 183 6.64 -0.68 -4.78
N ALA A 184 6.88 -1.99 -4.70
CA ALA A 184 7.95 -2.67 -5.43
C ALA A 184 7.56 -3.08 -6.86
N ALA A 185 6.28 -3.02 -7.26
CA ALA A 185 5.85 -3.32 -8.62
C ALA A 185 6.20 -2.15 -9.57
N ASN A 186 7.49 -1.92 -9.78
CA ASN A 186 8.02 -0.74 -10.47
C ASN A 186 9.29 -1.07 -11.30
N ILE A 187 9.82 -0.07 -12.04
CA ILE A 187 10.97 -0.24 -12.95
C ILE A 187 12.30 -0.55 -12.24
N VAL A 188 12.38 -0.38 -10.92
CA VAL A 188 13.60 -0.72 -10.15
C VAL A 188 13.72 -2.23 -10.00
N TYR A 189 12.60 -2.90 -9.75
CA TYR A 189 12.58 -4.35 -9.52
C TYR A 189 12.31 -5.14 -10.80
N VAL A 190 11.56 -4.58 -11.76
CA VAL A 190 11.22 -5.25 -13.01
C VAL A 190 11.77 -4.46 -14.19
N SER A 191 12.66 -5.06 -14.95
CA SER A 191 13.38 -4.42 -16.04
C SER A 191 12.45 -3.97 -17.19
N PRO A 192 12.38 -2.67 -17.49
CA PRO A 192 11.62 -2.19 -18.65
C PRO A 192 12.09 -2.79 -19.97
N LYS A 193 13.40 -3.04 -20.12
CA LYS A 193 13.98 -3.64 -21.32
C LYS A 193 13.51 -5.08 -21.54
N GLN A 194 13.32 -5.85 -20.46
CA GLN A 194 12.76 -7.20 -20.59
C GLN A 194 11.28 -7.15 -20.99
N ILE A 195 10.51 -6.22 -20.44
CA ILE A 195 9.12 -6.00 -20.82
C ILE A 195 9.04 -5.62 -22.32
N GLU A 196 9.86 -4.68 -22.79
CA GLU A 196 9.94 -4.26 -24.18
C GLU A 196 10.37 -5.41 -25.12
N ALA A 197 11.17 -6.35 -24.61
CA ALA A 197 11.56 -7.56 -25.33
C ALA A 197 10.50 -8.68 -25.29
N GLY A 198 9.34 -8.45 -24.68
CA GLY A 198 8.22 -9.38 -24.63
C GLY A 198 8.23 -10.34 -23.43
N SER A 199 9.04 -10.07 -22.38
CA SER A 199 8.97 -10.86 -21.16
C SER A 199 7.65 -10.63 -20.41
N ASP A 200 7.05 -11.70 -19.92
CA ASP A 200 5.83 -11.71 -19.13
C ASP A 200 6.06 -11.46 -17.62
N ILE A 201 7.29 -11.12 -17.25
CA ILE A 201 7.71 -11.07 -15.84
C ILE A 201 6.83 -10.18 -14.96
N PHE A 202 6.32 -9.08 -15.51
CA PHE A 202 5.46 -8.16 -14.77
C PHE A 202 4.06 -8.74 -14.56
N GLU A 203 3.49 -9.39 -15.59
CA GLU A 203 2.20 -10.08 -15.46
C GLU A 203 2.30 -11.32 -14.57
N ARG A 204 3.40 -12.06 -14.68
CA ARG A 204 3.59 -13.31 -13.96
C ARG A 204 3.76 -13.09 -12.44
N TYR A 205 4.61 -12.13 -12.02
CA TYR A 205 4.90 -11.91 -10.61
C TYR A 205 3.97 -10.86 -9.98
N PRO A 206 4.11 -9.55 -10.24
CA PRO A 206 3.24 -8.58 -9.55
C PRO A 206 1.77 -8.83 -9.84
N ILE A 207 1.37 -8.75 -11.10
CA ILE A 207 -0.05 -8.80 -11.48
C ILE A 207 -0.69 -10.18 -11.21
N GLY A 208 0.05 -11.26 -11.41
CA GLY A 208 -0.45 -12.62 -11.16
C GLY A 208 -0.79 -12.85 -9.69
N ALA A 209 0.05 -12.37 -8.78
CA ALA A 209 -0.19 -12.44 -7.35
C ALA A 209 -1.35 -11.50 -6.93
N ASP A 210 -1.37 -10.27 -7.45
CA ASP A 210 -2.42 -9.29 -7.14
C ASP A 210 -3.80 -9.72 -7.62
N ARG A 211 -3.90 -10.41 -8.78
CA ARG A 211 -5.15 -11.01 -9.26
C ARG A 211 -5.73 -12.03 -8.29
N ARG A 212 -4.90 -12.75 -7.54
CA ARG A 212 -5.36 -13.69 -6.51
C ARG A 212 -6.01 -12.95 -5.33
N VAL A 213 -5.43 -11.80 -4.94
CA VAL A 213 -6.04 -10.94 -3.93
C VAL A 213 -7.33 -10.33 -4.46
N LYS A 214 -7.34 -9.78 -5.69
CA LYS A 214 -8.54 -9.23 -6.32
C LYS A 214 -9.66 -10.27 -6.42
N ALA A 215 -9.35 -11.53 -6.78
CA ALA A 215 -10.35 -12.61 -6.85
C ALA A 215 -11.01 -12.87 -5.49
N LEU A 216 -10.24 -12.83 -4.39
CA LEU A 216 -10.79 -12.92 -3.04
C LEU A 216 -11.73 -11.76 -2.73
N LEU A 217 -11.35 -10.54 -3.06
CA LEU A 217 -12.18 -9.35 -2.86
C LEU A 217 -13.50 -9.44 -3.64
N GLN A 218 -13.44 -9.83 -4.90
CA GLN A 218 -14.63 -10.03 -5.76
C GLN A 218 -15.60 -11.05 -5.22
N GLN A 219 -15.10 -12.17 -4.68
CA GLN A 219 -15.94 -13.22 -4.06
C GLN A 219 -16.77 -12.70 -2.89
N HIS A 220 -16.31 -11.63 -2.23
CA HIS A 220 -16.96 -11.04 -1.06
C HIS A 220 -17.61 -9.68 -1.31
N GLY A 221 -17.60 -9.19 -2.57
CA GLY A 221 -18.15 -7.87 -2.90
C GLY A 221 -17.42 -6.71 -2.22
N VAL A 222 -16.11 -6.85 -2.04
CA VAL A 222 -15.24 -5.83 -1.44
C VAL A 222 -14.40 -5.19 -2.55
N ASP A 223 -14.25 -3.87 -2.49
CA ASP A 223 -13.54 -3.11 -3.52
C ASP A 223 -12.02 -3.16 -3.34
N LEU A 224 -11.29 -3.00 -4.45
CA LEU A 224 -9.85 -2.83 -4.46
C LEU A 224 -9.50 -1.35 -4.63
N ILE A 225 -8.71 -0.82 -3.72
CA ILE A 225 -7.96 0.43 -3.88
C ILE A 225 -6.50 0.03 -4.08
N PHE A 226 -5.95 0.28 -5.28
CA PHE A 226 -4.59 -0.13 -5.60
C PHE A 226 -3.62 1.05 -5.52
N HIS A 227 -2.48 0.83 -4.89
CA HIS A 227 -1.45 1.85 -4.73
C HIS A 227 -0.07 1.38 -5.16
N CYS A 228 0.59 2.17 -6.00
CA CYS A 228 2.03 2.04 -6.26
C CYS A 228 2.69 3.42 -6.33
N CYS A 229 3.57 3.71 -5.38
CA CYS A 229 4.33 4.95 -5.34
C CYS A 229 5.76 4.83 -5.92
N GLY A 230 6.05 3.74 -6.61
CA GLY A 230 7.31 3.53 -7.32
C GLY A 230 7.40 4.29 -8.64
N GLU A 231 8.55 4.23 -9.28
CA GLU A 231 8.73 4.75 -10.64
C GLU A 231 8.11 3.80 -11.67
N LEU A 232 7.21 4.32 -12.49
CA LEU A 232 6.38 3.52 -13.40
C LEU A 232 6.49 4.01 -14.84
N ASN A 233 6.38 3.07 -15.79
CA ASN A 233 6.08 3.38 -17.17
C ASN A 233 4.58 3.15 -17.48
N ASP A 234 4.14 3.56 -18.67
CA ASP A 234 2.71 3.47 -19.07
C ASP A 234 2.21 2.03 -19.17
N TYR A 235 3.07 1.09 -19.50
CA TYR A 235 2.72 -0.33 -19.54
C TYR A 235 2.32 -0.82 -18.13
N MET A 236 3.11 -0.51 -17.11
CA MET A 236 2.83 -0.91 -15.73
C MET A 236 1.50 -0.31 -15.25
N VAL A 237 1.24 0.97 -15.53
CA VAL A 237 -0.04 1.61 -15.21
C VAL A 237 -1.21 0.90 -15.89
N ARG A 238 -1.09 0.53 -17.17
CA ARG A 238 -2.12 -0.25 -17.87
C ARG A 238 -2.33 -1.63 -17.24
N GLN A 239 -1.26 -2.28 -16.79
CA GLN A 239 -1.36 -3.57 -16.12
C GLN A 239 -2.10 -3.46 -14.78
N PHE A 240 -1.86 -2.41 -14.00
CA PHE A 240 -2.65 -2.15 -12.79
C PHE A 240 -4.14 -1.94 -13.06
N CYS A 241 -4.48 -1.31 -14.19
CA CYS A 241 -5.89 -1.18 -14.58
C CYS A 241 -6.56 -2.53 -14.86
N THR A 242 -5.81 -3.59 -15.25
CA THR A 242 -6.39 -4.93 -15.45
C THR A 242 -6.84 -5.60 -14.15
N LEU A 243 -6.47 -5.05 -12.99
CA LEU A 243 -6.98 -5.47 -11.67
C LEU A 243 -8.35 -4.84 -11.36
N GLU A 244 -8.83 -3.93 -12.20
CA GLU A 244 -10.11 -3.22 -12.04
C GLU A 244 -10.25 -2.61 -10.63
N PRO A 245 -9.27 -1.79 -10.16
CA PRO A 245 -9.43 -1.12 -8.88
C PRO A 245 -10.47 -0.01 -9.00
N VAL A 246 -11.25 0.25 -7.94
CA VAL A 246 -12.16 1.41 -7.92
C VAL A 246 -11.39 2.72 -7.79
N ILE A 247 -10.22 2.68 -7.15
CA ILE A 247 -9.29 3.81 -7.03
C ILE A 247 -7.88 3.32 -7.35
N LEU A 248 -7.17 4.06 -8.22
CA LEU A 248 -5.77 3.84 -8.54
C LEU A 248 -4.94 5.01 -8.01
N SER A 249 -4.08 4.74 -7.02
CA SER A 249 -3.20 5.70 -6.38
C SER A 249 -1.77 5.55 -6.90
N LEU A 250 -1.22 6.62 -7.47
CA LEU A 250 0.11 6.63 -8.08
C LEU A 250 1.05 7.63 -7.36
N GLY A 251 2.36 7.35 -7.45
CA GLY A 251 3.41 8.20 -6.89
C GLY A 251 3.61 9.52 -7.67
N SER A 252 4.37 10.46 -7.07
CA SER A 252 4.65 11.78 -7.64
C SER A 252 5.56 11.76 -8.88
N SER A 253 6.16 10.60 -9.20
CA SER A 253 6.87 10.35 -10.45
C SER A 253 5.94 10.37 -11.68
N ARG A 254 4.62 10.21 -11.46
CA ARG A 254 3.60 10.25 -12.52
C ARG A 254 2.90 11.60 -12.56
N LYS A 255 2.44 11.98 -13.75
CA LYS A 255 1.56 13.14 -13.96
C LYS A 255 0.14 12.61 -14.19
N LEU A 256 -0.70 12.67 -13.18
CA LEU A 256 -2.04 12.05 -13.23
C LEU A 256 -2.89 12.54 -14.41
N TRP A 257 -2.73 13.79 -14.85
CA TRP A 257 -3.43 14.32 -16.03
C TRP A 257 -2.94 13.71 -17.37
N GLU A 258 -1.72 13.16 -17.41
CA GLU A 258 -1.23 12.35 -18.53
C GLU A 258 -1.76 10.93 -18.41
N ASP A 259 -1.75 10.35 -17.19
CA ASP A 259 -2.31 9.03 -16.90
C ASP A 259 -3.81 8.94 -17.17
N ALA A 260 -4.55 10.04 -17.02
CA ALA A 260 -5.97 10.16 -17.38
C ALA A 260 -6.29 9.75 -18.83
N ARG A 261 -5.28 9.69 -19.70
CA ARG A 261 -5.42 9.24 -21.12
C ARG A 261 -5.34 7.72 -21.26
N ILE A 262 -4.76 7.04 -20.28
CA ILE A 262 -4.50 5.60 -20.34
C ILE A 262 -5.27 4.80 -19.29
N VAL A 263 -5.75 5.47 -18.24
CA VAL A 263 -6.57 4.86 -17.18
C VAL A 263 -8.05 4.95 -17.59
N PRO A 264 -8.83 3.86 -17.51
CA PRO A 264 -10.27 3.87 -17.74
C PRO A 264 -11.01 4.85 -16.82
N LYS A 265 -12.08 5.50 -17.32
CA LYS A 265 -12.82 6.53 -16.55
C LYS A 265 -13.67 6.00 -15.40
N ASP A 266 -13.88 4.70 -15.32
CA ASP A 266 -14.51 4.01 -14.19
C ASP A 266 -13.53 3.76 -13.03
N ILE A 267 -12.25 4.00 -13.22
CA ILE A 267 -11.22 3.98 -12.18
C ILE A 267 -10.93 5.42 -11.75
N VAL A 268 -11.15 5.73 -10.48
CA VAL A 268 -10.81 7.05 -9.92
C VAL A 268 -9.31 7.17 -9.72
N LEU A 269 -8.67 8.18 -10.32
CA LEU A 269 -7.28 8.50 -10.04
C LEU A 269 -7.15 9.20 -8.68
N PHE A 270 -6.13 8.82 -7.91
CA PHE A 270 -5.89 9.39 -6.58
C PHE A 270 -4.42 9.80 -6.42
N GLY A 271 -4.20 10.94 -5.83
CA GLY A 271 -2.88 11.43 -5.44
C GLY A 271 -2.63 12.84 -5.94
N ASN A 272 -1.39 13.24 -6.18
CA ASN A 272 -0.12 12.56 -5.86
C ASN A 272 0.94 13.61 -5.46
N LEU A 273 0.53 14.46 -4.49
CA LEU A 273 1.45 15.47 -3.96
C LEU A 273 2.67 14.78 -3.32
N PRO A 274 3.88 15.38 -3.43
CA PRO A 274 5.13 14.73 -3.03
C PRO A 274 5.32 14.71 -1.51
N SER A 275 4.48 13.97 -0.79
CA SER A 275 4.44 13.92 0.67
C SER A 275 5.72 13.41 1.33
N LYS A 276 6.52 12.64 0.61
CA LYS A 276 7.85 12.20 1.06
C LYS A 276 8.82 13.36 1.28
N HIS A 277 8.51 14.54 0.75
CA HIS A 277 9.31 15.77 0.89
C HIS A 277 8.78 16.72 1.98
N PHE A 278 7.65 16.40 2.63
CA PHE A 278 7.00 17.33 3.58
C PHE A 278 7.80 17.58 4.86
N TYR A 279 8.78 16.75 5.16
CA TYR A 279 9.58 16.85 6.38
C TYR A 279 10.45 18.11 6.48
N SER A 280 10.65 18.86 5.38
CA SER A 280 11.55 20.02 5.39
C SER A 280 11.11 21.14 4.44
N ASP A 281 11.15 22.39 4.93
CA ASP A 281 10.91 23.58 4.09
C ASP A 281 12.04 23.86 3.11
N ALA A 282 13.24 23.32 3.35
CA ALA A 282 14.34 23.41 2.39
C ALA A 282 14.09 22.56 1.14
N VAL A 283 13.20 21.54 1.22
CA VAL A 283 12.85 20.66 0.10
C VAL A 283 11.57 21.13 -0.57
N ILE A 284 10.52 21.40 0.21
CA ILE A 284 9.25 21.92 -0.28
C ILE A 284 8.59 22.78 0.79
N THR A 285 8.21 24.00 0.47
CA THR A 285 7.51 24.91 1.38
C THR A 285 6.01 24.67 1.37
N ARG A 286 5.30 25.15 2.40
CA ARG A 286 3.84 25.16 2.45
C ARG A 286 3.22 25.78 1.20
N ALA A 287 3.68 26.96 0.78
CA ALA A 287 3.16 27.66 -0.39
C ALA A 287 3.34 26.86 -1.70
N GLN A 288 4.45 26.12 -1.82
CA GLN A 288 4.65 25.21 -2.96
C GLN A 288 3.69 24.03 -2.93
N VAL A 289 3.36 23.50 -1.74
CA VAL A 289 2.34 22.41 -1.61
C VAL A 289 0.98 22.93 -2.05
N GLU A 290 0.56 24.13 -1.61
CA GLU A 290 -0.69 24.76 -2.04
C GLU A 290 -0.72 24.99 -3.55
N GLN A 291 0.37 25.51 -4.11
CA GLN A 291 0.50 25.71 -5.57
C GLN A 291 0.37 24.40 -6.36
N LEU A 292 1.10 23.35 -5.93
CA LEU A 292 1.03 22.03 -6.58
C LEU A 292 -0.37 21.40 -6.46
N ALA A 293 -1.04 21.58 -5.34
CA ALA A 293 -2.41 21.11 -5.14
C ALA A 293 -3.37 21.79 -6.13
N CYS A 294 -3.28 23.10 -6.29
CA CYS A 294 -4.11 23.83 -7.24
C CYS A 294 -3.76 23.50 -8.70
N GLU A 295 -2.48 23.38 -9.03
CA GLU A 295 -2.07 22.94 -10.38
C GLU A 295 -2.65 21.57 -10.72
N LEU A 296 -2.48 20.61 -9.82
CA LEU A 296 -2.97 19.25 -10.02
C LEU A 296 -4.51 19.23 -10.17
N PHE A 297 -5.21 19.99 -9.34
CA PHE A 297 -6.67 20.11 -9.41
C PHE A 297 -7.12 20.66 -10.78
N HIS A 298 -6.53 21.75 -11.25
CA HIS A 298 -6.86 22.35 -12.54
C HIS A 298 -6.54 21.42 -13.71
N ARG A 299 -5.35 20.80 -13.71
CA ARG A 299 -4.95 19.85 -14.75
C ARG A 299 -5.89 18.64 -14.83
N MET A 300 -6.32 18.12 -13.69
CA MET A 300 -7.25 16.98 -13.65
C MET A 300 -8.67 17.40 -14.08
N ALA A 301 -9.11 18.63 -13.74
CA ALA A 301 -10.37 19.17 -14.24
C ALA A 301 -10.36 19.33 -15.79
N GLU A 302 -9.25 19.83 -16.36
CA GLU A 302 -9.06 19.90 -17.82
C GLU A 302 -9.06 18.50 -18.47
N ALA A 303 -8.44 17.50 -17.81
CA ALA A 303 -8.42 16.12 -18.31
C ALA A 303 -9.81 15.45 -18.26
N GLY A 304 -10.73 15.96 -17.44
CA GLY A 304 -12.09 15.45 -17.30
C GLY A 304 -12.14 14.01 -16.82
N HIS A 305 -11.21 13.63 -15.91
CA HIS A 305 -11.12 12.29 -15.35
C HIS A 305 -11.53 12.32 -13.86
N PRO A 306 -12.31 11.34 -13.35
CA PRO A 306 -12.60 11.20 -11.93
C PRO A 306 -11.33 11.20 -11.09
N PHE A 307 -11.28 12.09 -10.09
CA PHE A 307 -10.04 12.36 -9.37
C PHE A 307 -10.28 12.73 -7.91
N ILE A 308 -9.39 12.28 -7.04
CA ILE A 308 -9.31 12.66 -5.64
C ILE A 308 -7.91 13.23 -5.38
N LEU A 309 -7.83 14.48 -4.95
CA LEU A 309 -6.57 15.08 -4.54
C LEU A 309 -6.03 14.38 -3.29
N GLY A 310 -4.76 14.04 -3.30
CA GLY A 310 -4.10 13.38 -2.17
C GLY A 310 -2.58 13.42 -2.25
N SER A 311 -1.96 12.77 -1.28
CA SER A 311 -0.50 12.56 -1.24
C SER A 311 -0.07 11.39 -2.14
N GLU A 312 1.20 11.37 -2.52
CA GLU A 312 1.80 10.28 -3.31
C GLU A 312 1.91 8.97 -2.53
N CYS A 313 1.96 9.04 -1.21
CA CYS A 313 2.07 7.92 -0.29
C CYS A 313 1.47 8.33 1.05
N ASP A 314 1.45 7.44 2.06
CA ASP A 314 1.13 7.82 3.43
C ASP A 314 2.06 8.94 3.92
N VAL A 315 1.55 9.74 4.85
CA VAL A 315 2.32 10.83 5.46
C VAL A 315 2.81 10.34 6.82
N LEU A 316 4.04 9.86 6.82
CA LEU A 316 4.66 9.33 8.03
C LEU A 316 5.12 10.45 8.97
N ASN A 317 5.06 10.17 10.25
CA ASN A 317 5.71 11.02 11.26
C ASN A 317 7.23 10.92 11.12
N VAL A 318 7.90 12.07 11.04
CA VAL A 318 9.36 12.17 11.09
C VAL A 318 9.71 12.92 12.37
N PRO A 319 10.49 12.34 13.29
CA PRO A 319 10.93 13.01 14.50
C PRO A 319 11.49 14.40 14.20
N ASP A 320 11.18 15.37 15.05
CA ASP A 320 11.55 16.79 14.92
C ASP A 320 10.92 17.56 13.73
N SER A 321 10.23 16.88 12.82
CA SER A 321 9.58 17.49 11.64
C SER A 321 8.05 17.44 11.67
N THR A 322 7.44 16.89 12.71
CA THR A 322 5.99 16.65 12.80
C THR A 322 5.17 17.92 12.56
N ALA A 323 5.55 19.06 13.15
CA ALA A 323 4.83 20.32 12.98
C ALA A 323 4.87 20.82 11.53
N VAL A 324 6.04 20.73 10.88
CA VAL A 324 6.24 21.12 9.47
C VAL A 324 5.45 20.23 8.53
N ILE A 325 5.42 18.92 8.80
CA ILE A 325 4.63 17.96 8.02
C ILE A 325 3.14 18.26 8.14
N ARG A 326 2.64 18.47 9.36
CA ARG A 326 1.22 18.80 9.61
C ARG A 326 0.78 20.08 8.93
N ASP A 327 1.61 21.13 9.00
CA ASP A 327 1.33 22.38 8.34
C ASP A 327 1.12 22.20 6.83
N LYS A 328 1.93 21.36 6.19
CA LYS A 328 1.80 21.03 4.76
C LYS A 328 0.60 20.13 4.44
N VAL A 329 0.27 19.19 5.32
CA VAL A 329 -0.95 18.38 5.19
C VAL A 329 -2.17 19.28 5.31
N ASP A 330 -2.23 20.17 6.31
CA ASP A 330 -3.30 21.14 6.46
C ASP A 330 -3.41 22.10 5.25
N ALA A 331 -2.26 22.45 4.65
CA ALA A 331 -2.20 23.30 3.48
C ALA A 331 -2.99 22.71 2.31
N PHE A 332 -2.73 21.45 1.92
CA PHE A 332 -3.42 20.90 0.77
C PHE A 332 -4.85 20.38 1.08
N VAL A 333 -5.11 19.87 2.28
CA VAL A 333 -6.45 19.44 2.67
C VAL A 333 -7.42 20.61 2.75
N ARG A 334 -6.95 21.81 3.12
CA ARG A 334 -7.74 23.04 3.23
C ARG A 334 -7.55 23.99 2.05
N CYS A 335 -6.85 23.57 1.02
CA CYS A 335 -6.53 24.41 -0.13
C CYS A 335 -7.80 24.94 -0.80
N GLN A 336 -7.76 26.23 -1.19
CA GLN A 336 -8.81 26.87 -1.98
C GLN A 336 -8.19 27.32 -3.30
N CYS A 337 -8.69 26.74 -4.41
CA CYS A 337 -8.27 27.14 -5.74
C CYS A 337 -9.41 27.92 -6.38
N ASP A 338 -9.13 29.12 -6.86
CA ASP A 338 -10.10 30.04 -7.49
C ASP A 338 -11.38 30.28 -6.65
N GLY A 339 -11.22 30.35 -5.31
CA GLY A 339 -12.33 30.61 -4.37
C GLY A 339 -13.20 29.38 -4.03
N SER A 340 -12.91 28.22 -4.62
CA SER A 340 -13.56 26.93 -4.31
C SER A 340 -12.66 26.05 -3.45
N ARG A 341 -13.22 25.35 -2.47
CA ARG A 341 -12.48 24.32 -1.75
C ARG A 341 -12.18 23.15 -2.68
N VAL A 342 -10.90 22.76 -2.79
CA VAL A 342 -10.45 21.65 -3.62
C VAL A 342 -10.87 20.29 -3.05
N VAL A 343 -11.00 20.22 -1.72
CA VAL A 343 -11.52 19.04 -1.02
C VAL A 343 -12.89 19.40 -0.47
N GLN A 344 -13.95 18.91 -1.11
CA GLN A 344 -15.30 18.93 -0.54
C GLN A 344 -15.52 17.59 0.17
N ALA A 345 -16.01 17.66 1.40
CA ALA A 345 -16.35 16.52 2.23
C ALA A 345 -17.47 15.67 1.60
#